data_962b3fea6b501cc028c0954cefc3ecd1
#
_entry.id   962b3fea6b501cc028c0954cefc3ecd1
#
_cell.length_a   1.000
_cell.length_b   1.000
_cell.length_c   1.000
_cell.angle_alpha   90.00
_cell.angle_beta   90.00
_cell.angle_gamma   90.00
#
_symmetry.space_group_name_H-M   'P 1'
#
loop_
_entity.id
_entity.type
_entity.pdbx_description
1 polymer ?
#
loop_
_entity_poly.entity_id
_entity_poly.type
_entity_poly.pdbx_seq_one_letter_code
_entity_poly.pdbx_strand_id
1 'polypeptide(L)'
;QSVANILLRRIQQQNLNISDLKIKYNGSTDTAEISGKAKTQADREKAIIAIGNVQNVAKVIDNIDIEEDAPESTMYTVKSGDSLSKIAKEVYGSADDYMKIFEANKPMLSSPDKIYPGQVLRIPKP
;
A
#
# COMPACT_ATOMS: atom_id res chain seq x y z
N GLN A 1 0.38 14.38 -19.73
CA GLN A 1 0.81 13.12 -19.13
C GLN A 1 -0.39 12.36 -18.59
N SER A 2 -0.53 11.09 -18.91
CA SER A 2 -1.68 10.29 -18.49
C SER A 2 -1.62 9.96 -16.99
N VAL A 3 -2.80 9.73 -16.39
CA VAL A 3 -2.88 9.30 -15.00
C VAL A 3 -2.17 7.97 -14.81
N ALA A 4 -2.34 7.03 -15.75
CA ALA A 4 -1.67 5.74 -15.68
C ALA A 4 -0.15 5.88 -15.59
N ASN A 5 0.45 6.79 -16.34
CA ASN A 5 1.89 7.03 -16.31
C ASN A 5 2.34 7.65 -14.99
N ILE A 6 1.53 8.53 -14.41
CA ILE A 6 1.83 9.12 -13.11
C ILE A 6 1.83 8.04 -12.02
N LEU A 7 0.84 7.15 -12.05
CA LEU A 7 0.74 6.05 -11.09
C LEU A 7 1.90 5.07 -11.25
N LEU A 8 2.23 4.73 -12.49
CA LEU A 8 3.36 3.83 -12.78
C LEU A 8 4.66 4.39 -12.22
N ARG A 9 4.90 5.67 -12.43
CA ARG A 9 6.11 6.34 -11.95
C ARG A 9 6.17 6.34 -10.43
N ARG A 10 5.02 6.54 -9.77
CA ARG A 10 4.94 6.52 -8.31
C ARG A 10 5.38 5.17 -7.74
N ILE A 11 4.96 4.07 -8.36
CA ILE A 11 5.38 2.73 -7.93
C ILE A 11 6.87 2.53 -8.20
N GLN A 12 7.35 2.93 -9.37
CA GLN A 12 8.76 2.77 -9.73
C GLN A 12 9.68 3.49 -8.75
N GLN A 13 9.25 4.63 -8.21
CA GLN A 13 10.02 5.39 -7.23
C GLN A 13 10.17 4.66 -5.89
N GLN A 14 9.36 3.66 -5.62
CA GLN A 14 9.44 2.90 -4.37
C GLN A 14 10.42 1.73 -4.44
N ASN A 15 10.99 1.48 -5.61
CA ASN A 15 11.99 0.42 -5.81
C ASN A 15 11.50 -0.96 -5.35
N LEU A 16 10.23 -1.25 -5.59
CA LEU A 16 9.66 -2.55 -5.27
C LEU A 16 10.10 -3.59 -6.30
N ASN A 17 10.16 -4.84 -5.88
CA ASN A 17 10.60 -5.92 -6.76
C ASN A 17 9.40 -6.49 -7.54
N ILE A 18 9.01 -5.76 -8.60
CA ILE A 18 7.88 -6.13 -9.46
C ILE A 18 8.33 -6.04 -10.91
N SER A 19 8.21 -7.16 -11.64
CA SER A 19 8.52 -7.19 -13.07
C SER A 19 7.25 -7.08 -13.91
N ASP A 20 7.40 -6.63 -15.16
CA ASP A 20 6.30 -6.48 -16.11
C ASP A 20 5.16 -5.62 -15.60
N LEU A 21 5.50 -4.58 -14.85
CA LEU A 21 4.52 -3.69 -14.23
C LEU A 21 3.75 -2.90 -15.29
N LYS A 22 2.42 -3.00 -15.25
CA LYS A 22 1.51 -2.27 -16.15
C LYS A 22 0.36 -1.69 -15.35
N ILE A 23 -0.06 -0.50 -15.73
CA ILE A 23 -1.19 0.18 -15.09
C ILE A 23 -2.11 0.70 -16.16
N LYS A 24 -3.42 0.45 -15.96
CA LYS A 24 -4.50 1.04 -16.76
C LYS A 24 -5.36 1.87 -15.82
N TYR A 25 -5.83 3.01 -16.31
CA TYR A 25 -6.69 3.87 -15.51
C TYR A 25 -7.96 4.20 -16.28
N ASN A 26 -9.11 4.00 -15.62
CA ASN A 26 -10.42 4.36 -16.16
C ASN A 26 -10.91 5.63 -15.46
N GLY A 27 -10.91 6.76 -16.18
CA GLY A 27 -11.31 8.06 -15.62
C GLY A 27 -12.79 8.18 -15.33
N SER A 28 -13.63 7.35 -15.95
CA SER A 28 -15.08 7.39 -15.70
C SER A 28 -15.43 6.81 -14.32
N THR A 29 -14.65 5.86 -13.85
CA THR A 29 -14.89 5.18 -12.57
C THR A 29 -13.78 5.44 -11.55
N ASP A 30 -12.77 6.22 -11.92
CA ASP A 30 -11.57 6.45 -11.11
C ASP A 30 -10.95 5.15 -10.62
N THR A 31 -10.89 4.16 -11.52
CA THR A 31 -10.37 2.83 -11.22
C THR A 31 -8.99 2.64 -11.85
N ALA A 32 -8.02 2.23 -11.05
CA ALA A 32 -6.69 1.84 -11.52
C ALA A 32 -6.61 0.31 -11.51
N GLU A 33 -6.17 -0.26 -12.64
CA GLU A 33 -5.91 -1.68 -12.75
C GLU A 33 -4.40 -1.88 -12.85
N ILE A 34 -3.83 -2.67 -11.93
CA ILE A 34 -2.40 -2.91 -11.87
C ILE A 34 -2.12 -4.39 -12.10
N SER A 35 -1.13 -4.66 -12.95
CA SER A 35 -0.69 -6.03 -13.24
C SER A 35 0.82 -6.10 -13.24
N GLY A 36 1.36 -7.30 -13.08
CA GLY A 36 2.77 -7.54 -13.03
C GLY A 36 3.07 -8.78 -12.22
N LYS A 37 4.35 -8.99 -11.91
CA LYS A 37 4.77 -10.12 -11.11
C LYS A 37 5.68 -9.62 -9.99
N ALA A 38 5.17 -9.65 -8.76
CA ALA A 38 5.92 -9.26 -7.58
C ALA A 38 6.70 -10.45 -7.03
N LYS A 39 7.87 -10.20 -6.51
CA LYS A 39 8.66 -11.25 -5.90
C LYS A 39 8.02 -11.77 -4.62
N THR A 40 7.46 -10.85 -3.81
CA THR A 40 6.88 -11.20 -2.52
C THR A 40 5.49 -10.59 -2.37
N GLN A 41 4.72 -11.12 -1.42
CA GLN A 41 3.42 -10.56 -1.06
C GLN A 41 3.58 -9.12 -0.55
N ALA A 42 4.67 -8.83 0.16
CA ALA A 42 4.93 -7.47 0.65
C ALA A 42 5.08 -6.48 -0.50
N ASP A 43 5.81 -6.83 -1.55
CA ASP A 43 5.97 -5.96 -2.72
C ASP A 43 4.63 -5.69 -3.39
N ARG A 44 3.81 -6.73 -3.55
CA ARG A 44 2.48 -6.61 -4.13
C ARG A 44 1.60 -5.65 -3.32
N GLU A 45 1.54 -5.86 -2.01
CA GLU A 45 0.72 -5.03 -1.12
C GLU A 45 1.17 -3.58 -1.10
N LYS A 46 2.48 -3.35 -1.07
CA LYS A 46 3.03 -1.99 -1.09
C LYS A 46 2.67 -1.25 -2.38
N ALA A 47 2.69 -1.95 -3.52
CA ALA A 47 2.28 -1.35 -4.78
C ALA A 47 0.80 -0.95 -4.76
N ILE A 48 -0.05 -1.84 -4.25
CA ILE A 48 -1.49 -1.59 -4.21
C ILE A 48 -1.82 -0.40 -3.32
N ILE A 49 -1.24 -0.31 -2.12
CA ILE A 49 -1.52 0.82 -1.22
C ILE A 49 -0.92 2.12 -1.73
N ALA A 50 0.21 2.07 -2.43
CA ALA A 50 0.81 3.27 -3.02
C ALA A 50 -0.12 3.90 -4.06
N ILE A 51 -0.82 3.09 -4.85
CA ILE A 51 -1.80 3.57 -5.83
C ILE A 51 -3.11 3.92 -5.14
N GLY A 52 -3.59 3.08 -4.22
CA GLY A 52 -4.86 3.28 -3.54
C GLY A 52 -4.91 4.55 -2.70
N ASN A 53 -3.77 5.06 -2.27
CA ASN A 53 -3.70 6.29 -1.48
C ASN A 53 -3.53 7.55 -2.33
N VAL A 54 -3.51 7.42 -3.66
CA VAL A 54 -3.45 8.58 -4.55
C VAL A 54 -4.82 9.23 -4.60
N GLN A 55 -4.86 10.55 -4.44
CA GLN A 55 -6.09 11.32 -4.55
C GLN A 55 -6.71 11.08 -5.94
N ASN A 56 -8.02 10.90 -5.98
CA ASN A 56 -8.82 10.63 -7.18
C ASN A 56 -8.78 9.18 -7.68
N VAL A 57 -8.05 8.28 -7.00
CA VAL A 57 -8.16 6.85 -7.27
C VAL A 57 -9.20 6.28 -6.29
N ALA A 58 -10.36 5.90 -6.82
CA ALA A 58 -11.45 5.40 -5.98
C ALA A 58 -11.36 3.89 -5.75
N LYS A 59 -10.76 3.16 -6.71
CA LYS A 59 -10.69 1.72 -6.65
C LYS A 59 -9.44 1.21 -7.34
N VAL A 60 -8.85 0.15 -6.79
CA VAL A 60 -7.71 -0.54 -7.40
C VAL A 60 -8.12 -1.97 -7.70
N ILE A 61 -7.89 -2.39 -8.95
CA ILE A 61 -8.05 -3.78 -9.36
C ILE A 61 -6.66 -4.40 -9.38
N ASP A 62 -6.46 -5.41 -8.55
CA ASP A 62 -5.17 -6.03 -8.33
C ASP A 62 -5.04 -7.32 -9.15
N ASN A 63 -4.23 -7.27 -10.20
CA ASN A 63 -3.90 -8.41 -11.04
C ASN A 63 -2.40 -8.76 -10.95
N ILE A 64 -1.79 -8.48 -9.80
CA ILE A 64 -0.38 -8.79 -9.59
C ILE A 64 -0.23 -10.23 -9.12
N ASP A 65 0.60 -11.00 -9.81
CA ASP A 65 1.01 -12.34 -9.38
C ASP A 65 2.21 -12.23 -8.44
N ILE A 66 2.38 -13.23 -7.58
CA ILE A 66 3.53 -13.28 -6.67
C ILE A 66 4.32 -14.57 -6.89
N GLU A 67 5.65 -14.48 -6.71
CA GLU A 67 6.53 -15.63 -6.83
C GLU A 67 6.64 -16.43 -5.54
N GLU A 68 6.62 -15.73 -4.40
CA GLU A 68 6.77 -16.35 -3.08
C GLU A 68 5.50 -16.15 -2.27
N ASP A 69 4.81 -17.24 -1.94
CA ASP A 69 3.60 -17.17 -1.13
C ASP A 69 3.94 -16.73 0.30
N ALA A 70 3.07 -15.89 0.84
CA ALA A 70 3.15 -15.43 2.23
C ALA A 70 1.75 -15.09 2.71
N PRO A 71 1.50 -15.11 4.03
CA PRO A 71 0.21 -14.68 4.55
C PRO A 71 -0.10 -13.24 4.14
N GLU A 72 -1.33 -12.99 3.74
CA GLU A 72 -1.76 -11.65 3.41
C GLU A 72 -1.83 -10.79 4.66
N SER A 73 -1.44 -9.51 4.52
CA SER A 73 -1.65 -8.52 5.57
C SER A 73 -3.10 -8.05 5.58
N THR A 74 -3.55 -7.58 6.74
CA THR A 74 -4.80 -6.86 6.83
C THR A 74 -4.57 -5.43 6.39
N MET A 75 -5.51 -4.87 5.63
CA MET A 75 -5.46 -3.45 5.25
C MET A 75 -6.25 -2.65 6.27
N TYR A 76 -5.68 -1.55 6.73
CA TYR A 76 -6.27 -0.69 7.74
C TYR A 76 -6.37 0.74 7.21
N THR A 77 -7.56 1.33 7.27
CA THR A 77 -7.77 2.72 6.89
C THR A 77 -7.64 3.61 8.11
N VAL A 78 -6.71 4.56 8.06
CA VAL A 78 -6.43 5.49 9.16
C VAL A 78 -7.66 6.36 9.39
N LYS A 79 -8.02 6.53 10.66
CA LYS A 79 -9.12 7.40 11.10
C LYS A 79 -8.55 8.67 11.73
N SER A 80 -9.38 9.71 11.78
CA SER A 80 -9.01 10.95 12.47
C SER A 80 -8.61 10.65 13.92
N GLY A 81 -7.46 11.15 14.34
CA GLY A 81 -6.95 10.94 15.69
C GLY A 81 -6.12 9.68 15.88
N ASP A 82 -5.95 8.87 14.83
CA ASP A 82 -5.11 7.67 14.91
C ASP A 82 -3.62 8.02 14.95
N SER A 83 -2.85 7.13 15.58
CA SER A 83 -1.39 7.11 15.51
C SER A 83 -0.97 5.67 15.29
N LEU A 84 0.26 5.44 14.83
CA LEU A 84 0.74 4.06 14.66
C LEU A 84 0.73 3.29 15.98
N SER A 85 1.02 3.96 17.09
CA SER A 85 0.98 3.34 18.42
C SER A 85 -0.44 2.90 18.80
N LYS A 86 -1.44 3.73 18.51
CA LYS A 86 -2.84 3.37 18.77
C LYS A 86 -3.27 2.20 17.90
N ILE A 87 -2.90 2.23 16.62
CA ILE A 87 -3.23 1.15 15.70
C ILE A 87 -2.56 -0.15 16.16
N ALA A 88 -1.28 -0.09 16.53
CA ALA A 88 -0.55 -1.25 17.01
C ALA A 88 -1.19 -1.86 18.25
N LYS A 89 -1.65 -1.02 19.17
CA LYS A 89 -2.33 -1.51 20.37
C LYS A 89 -3.64 -2.22 20.01
N GLU A 90 -4.38 -1.67 19.06
CA GLU A 90 -5.65 -2.24 18.62
C GLU A 90 -5.44 -3.58 17.90
N VAL A 91 -4.47 -3.66 16.98
CA VAL A 91 -4.32 -4.84 16.12
C VAL A 91 -3.36 -5.89 16.69
N TYR A 92 -2.39 -5.49 17.51
CA TYR A 92 -1.39 -6.41 18.09
C TYR A 92 -1.51 -6.52 19.61
N GLY A 93 -2.25 -5.63 20.24
CA GLY A 93 -2.36 -5.61 21.69
C GLY A 93 -1.23 -4.86 22.41
N SER A 94 -0.29 -4.27 21.67
CA SER A 94 0.84 -3.54 22.25
C SER A 94 1.17 -2.31 21.43
N ALA A 95 1.14 -1.13 22.06
CA ALA A 95 1.50 0.11 21.39
C ALA A 95 2.98 0.12 20.96
N ASP A 96 3.84 -0.62 21.67
CA ASP A 96 5.26 -0.67 21.37
C ASP A 96 5.55 -1.35 20.03
N ASP A 97 4.59 -2.10 19.48
CA ASP A 97 4.75 -2.77 18.18
C ASP A 97 4.52 -1.84 16.99
N TYR A 98 4.39 -0.52 17.22
CA TYR A 98 4.16 0.43 16.14
C TYR A 98 5.24 0.42 15.05
N MET A 99 6.49 0.08 15.42
CA MET A 99 7.57 0.01 14.44
C MET A 99 7.36 -1.11 13.41
N LYS A 100 6.66 -2.18 13.79
CA LYS A 100 6.32 -3.24 12.82
C LYS A 100 5.44 -2.70 11.71
N ILE A 101 4.49 -1.83 12.06
CA ILE A 101 3.61 -1.19 11.08
C ILE A 101 4.41 -0.21 10.22
N PHE A 102 5.27 0.60 10.84
CA PHE A 102 6.08 1.55 10.11
C PHE A 102 6.98 0.85 9.08
N GLU A 103 7.71 -0.17 9.51
CA GLU A 103 8.61 -0.91 8.60
C GLU A 103 7.84 -1.59 7.47
N ALA A 104 6.64 -2.10 7.76
CA ALA A 104 5.81 -2.79 6.77
C ALA A 104 5.29 -1.83 5.69
N ASN A 105 5.26 -0.53 5.95
CA ASN A 105 4.72 0.47 5.02
C ASN A 105 5.79 1.37 4.42
N LYS A 106 7.06 1.05 4.63
CA LYS A 106 8.14 1.72 3.91
C LYS A 106 8.17 1.24 2.46
N PRO A 107 8.58 2.07 1.52
CA PRO A 107 9.01 3.45 1.67
C PRO A 107 7.87 4.47 1.60
N MET A 108 6.60 4.03 1.51
CA MET A 108 5.46 4.95 1.45
C MET A 108 5.44 5.87 2.67
N LEU A 109 5.63 5.31 3.87
CA LEU A 109 5.81 6.10 5.08
C LEU A 109 7.27 6.47 5.24
N SER A 110 7.55 7.78 5.36
CA SER A 110 8.89 8.30 5.63
C SER A 110 9.13 8.51 7.12
N SER A 111 8.06 8.56 7.91
CA SER A 111 8.12 8.79 9.36
C SER A 111 6.86 8.21 10.00
N PRO A 112 6.96 7.66 11.23
CA PRO A 112 5.78 7.14 11.92
C PRO A 112 4.68 8.17 12.17
N ASP A 113 5.06 9.47 12.18
CA ASP A 113 4.11 10.55 12.47
C ASP A 113 3.38 11.06 11.22
N LYS A 114 3.75 10.57 10.04
CA LYS A 114 3.22 11.11 8.79
C LYS A 114 2.11 10.23 8.22
N ILE A 115 1.13 9.92 9.06
CA ILE A 115 -0.10 9.26 8.61
C ILE A 115 -1.24 10.27 8.60
N TYR A 116 -2.26 10.00 7.79
CA TYR A 116 -3.40 10.92 7.66
C TYR A 116 -4.71 10.14 7.52
N PRO A 117 -5.83 10.73 7.93
CA PRO A 117 -7.12 10.05 7.82
C PRO A 117 -7.40 9.67 6.36
N GLY A 118 -7.90 8.46 6.15
CA GLY A 118 -8.18 7.92 4.83
C GLY A 118 -7.03 7.15 4.21
N GLN A 119 -5.81 7.30 4.74
CA GLN A 119 -4.67 6.54 4.25
C GLN A 119 -4.84 5.06 4.56
N VAL A 120 -4.51 4.21 3.57
CA VAL A 120 -4.56 2.76 3.76
C VAL A 120 -3.15 2.26 4.09
N LEU A 121 -3.04 1.51 5.17
CA LEU A 121 -1.79 0.91 5.63
C LEU A 121 -1.92 -0.61 5.60
N ARG A 122 -0.81 -1.30 5.33
CA ARG A 122 -0.78 -2.74 5.49
C ARG A 122 -0.37 -3.09 6.91
N ILE A 123 -1.11 -4.02 7.50
CA ILE A 123 -0.85 -4.51 8.86
C ILE A 123 -0.43 -5.96 8.73
N PRO A 124 0.87 -6.26 8.78
CA PRO A 124 1.33 -7.64 8.68
C PRO A 124 0.86 -8.45 9.89
N LYS A 125 0.73 -9.75 9.70
CA LYS A 125 0.37 -10.64 10.81
C LYS A 125 1.49 -10.66 11.85
N PRO A 126 1.13 -10.80 13.13
CA PRO A 126 2.12 -10.83 14.21
C PRO A 126 3.10 -11.99 14.08
#